data_76f1930f97f36cf2346c8c018c513e66
#
_entry.id   76f1930f97f36cf2346c8c018c513e66
#
_cell.length_a   1.000
_cell.length_b   1.000
_cell.length_c   1.000
_cell.angle_alpha   90.00
_cell.angle_beta   90.00
_cell.angle_gamma   90.00
#
_symmetry.space_group_name_H-M   'P 1'
#
loop_
_entity.id
_entity.type
_entity.pdbx_description
1 polymer ?
#
loop_
_entity_poly.entity_id
_entity_poly.type
_entity_poly.pdbx_seq_one_letter_code
_entity_poly.pdbx_strand_id
1 'polypeptide(L)'
;AAEGGLKYWKLAGTWLEEERAEYRLARSLLQAQNHASAVAHAERCVDVCIANNASPFERFFGYAVLAIAQLRGGDRPACAVSRQRALDQYAMVAADEKQWCEAEVNELRS
;
A
#
# COMPACT_ATOMS: atom_id res chain seq x y z
N ALA A 1 20.63 -16.01 12.68
CA ALA A 1 20.55 -15.66 12.21
C ALA A 1 20.16 -15.84 11.75
N ALA A 2 20.59 -16.51 11.91
CA ALA A 2 20.35 -16.13 10.88
C ALA A 2 19.46 -15.32 11.27
N GLU A 3 19.24 -15.31 12.09
CA GLU A 3 18.61 -14.46 12.35
C GLU A 3 19.24 -13.40 12.84
N GLY A 4 20.31 -13.41 13.50
CA GLY A 4 20.96 -12.29 14.02
C GLY A 4 21.40 -11.36 12.99
N GLY A 5 22.31 -11.77 12.22
CA GLY A 5 22.84 -10.91 11.19
C GLY A 5 21.79 -10.44 10.24
N LEU A 6 20.85 -11.28 9.97
CA LEU A 6 19.82 -10.90 9.09
C LEU A 6 19.07 -9.73 9.56
N LYS A 7 18.89 -9.56 10.83
CA LYS A 7 18.14 -8.45 11.33
C LYS A 7 18.78 -7.14 11.07
N TYR A 8 20.11 -7.12 11.04
CA TYR A 8 20.74 -5.88 10.84
C TYR A 8 20.59 -5.36 9.46
N TRP A 9 20.65 -6.19 8.48
CA TRP A 9 20.52 -5.64 7.19
C TRP A 9 19.11 -5.27 6.91
N LYS A 10 18.18 -5.74 7.69
CA LYS A 10 16.86 -5.28 7.51
C LYS A 10 16.72 -3.84 7.90
N LEU A 11 17.72 -3.28 8.53
CA LEU A 11 17.62 -1.92 8.90
C LEU A 11 17.85 -0.99 7.75
N ALA A 12 18.56 -1.40 6.75
CA ALA A 12 18.88 -0.48 5.72
C ALA A 12 17.95 -0.62 4.54
N GLY A 13 16.82 -0.10 4.61
CA GLY A 13 15.94 -0.04 3.46
C GLY A 13 15.20 -1.32 3.11
N THR A 14 15.47 -2.41 3.82
CA THR A 14 14.76 -3.64 3.54
C THR A 14 13.29 -3.54 3.83
N TRP A 15 12.88 -2.67 4.75
CA TRP A 15 11.46 -2.47 4.98
C TRP A 15 10.78 -1.89 3.75
N LEU A 16 11.47 -1.04 2.99
CA LEU A 16 10.92 -0.47 1.78
C LEU A 16 10.71 -1.54 0.72
N GLU A 17 11.67 -2.45 0.59
CA GLU A 17 11.51 -3.57 -0.33
C GLU A 17 10.38 -4.49 0.09
N GLU A 18 10.25 -4.73 1.39
CA GLU A 18 9.18 -5.56 1.91
C GLU A 18 7.83 -4.91 1.64
N GLU A 19 7.71 -3.61 1.89
CA GLU A 19 6.48 -2.89 1.68
C GLU A 19 6.08 -2.92 0.20
N ARG A 20 7.05 -2.71 -0.69
CA ARG A 20 6.76 -2.73 -2.13
C ARG A 20 6.44 -4.13 -2.62
N ALA A 21 7.04 -5.15 -2.03
CA ALA A 21 6.71 -6.53 -2.37
C ALA A 21 5.27 -6.86 -1.97
N GLU A 22 4.84 -6.39 -0.79
CA GLU A 22 3.46 -6.59 -0.38
C GLU A 22 2.49 -5.88 -1.31
N TYR A 23 2.83 -4.67 -1.75
CA TYR A 23 2.01 -3.94 -2.69
C TYR A 23 1.87 -4.72 -4.01
N ARG A 24 2.98 -5.20 -4.55
CA ARG A 24 2.95 -5.94 -5.81
C ARG A 24 2.16 -7.23 -5.69
N LEU A 25 2.31 -7.90 -4.56
CA LEU A 25 1.58 -9.14 -4.32
C LEU A 25 0.08 -8.87 -4.22
N ALA A 26 -0.30 -7.79 -3.53
CA ALA A 26 -1.70 -7.41 -3.46
C ALA A 26 -2.27 -7.13 -4.86
N ARG A 27 -1.51 -6.42 -5.71
CA ARG A 27 -1.96 -6.15 -7.08
C ARG A 27 -2.12 -7.44 -7.89
N SER A 28 -1.19 -8.37 -7.75
CA SER A 28 -1.28 -9.66 -8.42
C SER A 28 -2.50 -10.45 -7.97
N LEU A 29 -2.77 -10.43 -6.67
CA LEU A 29 -3.93 -11.13 -6.12
C LEU A 29 -5.24 -10.49 -6.59
N LEU A 30 -5.26 -9.18 -6.79
CA LEU A 30 -6.43 -8.53 -7.37
C LEU A 30 -6.67 -9.01 -8.79
N GLN A 31 -5.64 -9.16 -9.57
CA GLN A 31 -5.79 -9.67 -10.93
C GLN A 31 -6.28 -11.11 -10.94
N ALA A 32 -5.87 -11.89 -9.95
CA ALA A 32 -6.33 -13.28 -9.82
C ALA A 32 -7.70 -13.37 -9.16
N GLN A 33 -8.30 -12.22 -8.82
CA GLN A 33 -9.61 -12.14 -8.17
C GLN A 33 -9.62 -12.79 -6.79
N ASN A 34 -8.46 -12.85 -6.15
CA ASN A 34 -8.34 -13.36 -4.79
C ASN A 34 -8.39 -12.17 -3.83
N HIS A 35 -9.59 -11.64 -3.64
CA HIS A 35 -9.77 -10.36 -2.95
C HIS A 35 -9.41 -10.42 -1.47
N ALA A 36 -9.73 -11.50 -0.78
CA ALA A 36 -9.41 -11.63 0.64
C ALA A 36 -7.91 -11.59 0.89
N SER A 37 -7.15 -12.33 0.07
CA SER A 37 -5.70 -12.32 0.21
C SER A 37 -5.11 -10.97 -0.20
N ALA A 38 -5.70 -10.34 -1.21
CA ALA A 38 -5.25 -9.01 -1.64
C ALA A 38 -5.42 -8.01 -0.50
N VAL A 39 -6.54 -8.04 0.22
CA VAL A 39 -6.75 -7.17 1.37
C VAL A 39 -5.69 -7.44 2.43
N ALA A 40 -5.42 -8.71 2.73
CA ALA A 40 -4.45 -9.06 3.77
C ALA A 40 -3.06 -8.51 3.44
N HIS A 41 -2.62 -8.67 2.19
CA HIS A 41 -1.29 -8.18 1.81
C HIS A 41 -1.25 -6.65 1.71
N ALA A 42 -2.36 -6.03 1.29
CA ALA A 42 -2.45 -4.57 1.29
C ALA A 42 -2.36 -4.02 2.71
N GLU A 43 -3.00 -4.70 3.67
CA GLU A 43 -2.91 -4.29 5.07
C GLU A 43 -1.49 -4.40 5.59
N ARG A 44 -0.77 -5.43 5.21
CA ARG A 44 0.64 -5.57 5.59
C ARG A 44 1.47 -4.44 5.00
N CYS A 45 1.18 -4.06 3.76
CA CYS A 45 1.88 -2.95 3.12
C CYS A 45 1.69 -1.67 3.94
N VAL A 46 0.46 -1.38 4.35
CA VAL A 46 0.17 -0.21 5.17
C VAL A 46 0.87 -0.30 6.52
N ASP A 47 0.82 -1.49 7.15
CA ASP A 47 1.44 -1.67 8.46
C ASP A 47 2.95 -1.43 8.41
N VAL A 48 3.62 -1.90 7.37
CA VAL A 48 5.05 -1.68 7.20
C VAL A 48 5.33 -0.19 7.03
N CYS A 49 4.49 0.51 6.26
CA CYS A 49 4.62 1.94 6.08
C CYS A 49 4.52 2.69 7.41
N ILE A 50 3.52 2.35 8.21
CA ILE A 50 3.30 3.02 9.48
C ILE A 50 4.43 2.72 10.45
N ALA A 51 4.84 1.46 10.54
CA ALA A 51 5.89 1.06 11.47
C ALA A 51 7.21 1.75 11.18
N ASN A 52 7.45 2.11 9.92
CA ASN A 52 8.73 2.69 9.50
C ASN A 52 8.61 4.16 9.10
N ASN A 53 7.49 4.78 9.41
CA ASN A 53 7.25 6.19 9.12
C ASN A 53 7.55 6.52 7.66
N ALA A 54 6.97 5.75 6.77
CA ALA A 54 7.19 5.90 5.33
C ALA A 54 6.69 7.25 4.84
N SER A 55 7.21 7.71 3.71
CA SER A 55 6.81 8.98 3.13
C SER A 55 5.36 8.95 2.67
N PRO A 56 4.74 10.11 2.46
CA PRO A 56 3.37 10.15 1.93
C PRO A 56 3.23 9.40 0.61
N PHE A 57 4.27 9.43 -0.24
CA PHE A 57 4.27 8.71 -1.51
C PHE A 57 4.04 7.21 -1.29
N GLU A 58 4.81 6.59 -0.39
CA GLU A 58 4.67 5.16 -0.13
C GLU A 58 3.34 4.85 0.58
N ARG A 59 2.94 5.69 1.52
CA ARG A 59 1.68 5.48 2.23
C ARG A 59 0.48 5.59 1.30
N PHE A 60 0.55 6.49 0.34
CA PHE A 60 -0.52 6.63 -0.64
C PHE A 60 -0.76 5.30 -1.36
N PHE A 61 0.29 4.67 -1.86
CA PHE A 61 0.13 3.42 -2.60
C PHE A 61 -0.42 2.30 -1.72
N GLY A 62 0.02 2.23 -0.47
CA GLY A 62 -0.51 1.24 0.47
C GLY A 62 -2.00 1.39 0.69
N TYR A 63 -2.44 2.60 1.00
CA TYR A 63 -3.87 2.84 1.21
C TYR A 63 -4.67 2.68 -0.08
N ALA A 64 -4.09 3.08 -1.21
CA ALA A 64 -4.80 2.96 -2.49
C ALA A 64 -5.09 1.51 -2.83
N VAL A 65 -4.08 0.64 -2.74
CA VAL A 65 -4.29 -0.77 -3.07
C VAL A 65 -5.22 -1.43 -2.07
N LEU A 66 -5.17 -1.01 -0.81
CA LEU A 66 -6.08 -1.52 0.20
C LEU A 66 -7.52 -1.13 -0.13
N ALA A 67 -7.75 0.13 -0.49
CA ALA A 67 -9.10 0.58 -0.85
C ALA A 67 -9.65 -0.19 -2.05
N ILE A 68 -8.82 -0.39 -3.07
CA ILE A 68 -9.24 -1.11 -4.27
C ILE A 68 -9.59 -2.56 -3.93
N ALA A 69 -8.75 -3.21 -3.10
CA ALA A 69 -8.98 -4.58 -2.70
C ALA A 69 -10.27 -4.71 -1.90
N GLN A 70 -10.52 -3.78 -0.99
CA GLN A 70 -11.73 -3.78 -0.18
C GLN A 70 -12.97 -3.58 -1.05
N LEU A 71 -12.89 -2.66 -2.02
CA LEU A 71 -14.01 -2.41 -2.91
C LEU A 71 -14.35 -3.67 -3.72
N ARG A 72 -13.35 -4.29 -4.30
CA ARG A 72 -13.57 -5.48 -5.11
C ARG A 72 -14.05 -6.66 -4.28
N GLY A 73 -13.67 -6.69 -3.00
CA GLY A 73 -14.16 -7.69 -2.08
C GLY A 73 -15.53 -7.41 -1.49
N GLY A 74 -16.13 -6.27 -1.86
CA GLY A 74 -17.48 -5.94 -1.43
C GLY A 74 -17.57 -5.17 -0.13
N ASP A 75 -16.46 -4.75 0.45
CA ASP A 75 -16.45 -4.01 1.72
C ASP A 75 -16.40 -2.52 1.45
N ARG A 76 -17.53 -1.95 1.08
CA ARG A 76 -17.61 -0.53 0.74
C ARG A 76 -17.29 0.40 1.90
N PRO A 77 -17.75 0.16 3.13
CA PRO A 77 -17.39 1.04 4.23
C PRO A 77 -15.90 1.11 4.48
N ALA A 78 -15.21 -0.04 4.45
CA ALA A 78 -13.77 -0.06 4.64
C ALA A 78 -13.07 0.64 3.49
N CYS A 79 -13.56 0.44 2.27
CA CYS A 79 -13.00 1.10 1.10
C CYS A 79 -13.08 2.62 1.24
N ALA A 80 -14.20 3.14 1.73
CA ALA A 80 -14.37 4.58 1.88
C ALA A 80 -13.32 5.16 2.81
N VAL A 81 -13.02 4.49 3.91
CA VAL A 81 -12.03 4.94 4.87
C VAL A 81 -10.63 4.90 4.24
N SER A 82 -10.29 3.77 3.61
CA SER A 82 -8.95 3.61 3.01
C SER A 82 -8.75 4.60 1.87
N ARG A 83 -9.79 4.82 1.07
CA ARG A 83 -9.73 5.77 -0.03
C ARG A 83 -9.45 7.18 0.48
N GLN A 84 -10.14 7.59 1.54
CA GLN A 84 -9.93 8.91 2.10
C GLN A 84 -8.48 9.05 2.62
N ARG A 85 -7.99 8.01 3.28
CA ARG A 85 -6.61 8.03 3.77
C ARG A 85 -5.61 8.13 2.63
N ALA A 86 -5.87 7.42 1.53
CA ALA A 86 -5.00 7.50 0.36
C ALA A 86 -4.99 8.92 -0.20
N LEU A 87 -6.16 9.53 -0.35
CA LEU A 87 -6.24 10.88 -0.90
C LEU A 87 -5.62 11.92 0.04
N ASP A 88 -5.72 11.71 1.35
CA ASP A 88 -5.05 12.58 2.31
C ASP A 88 -3.52 12.52 2.15
N GLN A 89 -2.98 11.33 1.94
CA GLN A 89 -1.55 11.18 1.70
C GLN A 89 -1.15 11.80 0.36
N TYR A 90 -1.99 11.61 -0.67
CA TYR A 90 -1.71 12.18 -1.97
C TYR A 90 -1.57 13.70 -1.88
N ALA A 91 -2.37 14.34 -1.06
CA ALA A 91 -2.27 15.79 -0.89
C ALA A 91 -0.92 16.22 -0.33
N MET A 92 -0.23 15.31 0.37
CA MET A 92 1.07 15.59 0.96
C MET A 92 2.24 15.12 0.10
N VAL A 93 1.98 14.44 -1.00
CA VAL A 93 3.02 13.96 -1.89
C VAL A 93 3.66 15.15 -2.60
N ALA A 94 4.97 15.11 -2.79
CA ALA A 94 5.69 16.17 -3.49
C ALA A 94 5.16 16.31 -4.92
N ALA A 95 5.16 17.55 -5.41
CA ALA A 95 4.55 17.84 -6.72
C ALA A 95 5.14 17.00 -7.84
N ASP A 96 6.46 16.78 -7.81
CA ASP A 96 7.13 16.02 -8.86
C ASP A 96 6.84 14.52 -8.78
N GLU A 97 6.35 14.04 -7.65
CA GLU A 97 6.01 12.63 -7.50
C GLU A 97 4.54 12.36 -7.78
N LYS A 98 3.70 13.39 -7.81
CA LYS A 98 2.26 13.19 -7.99
C LYS A 98 1.92 12.55 -9.32
N GLN A 99 2.73 12.76 -10.32
CA GLN A 99 2.48 12.15 -11.62
C GLN A 99 2.49 10.63 -11.56
N TRP A 100 3.25 10.06 -10.62
CA TRP A 100 3.33 8.61 -10.48
C TRP A 100 2.14 8.03 -9.74
N CYS A 101 1.32 8.88 -9.13
CA CYS A 101 0.14 8.46 -8.39
C CYS A 101 -1.14 8.54 -9.21
N GLU A 102 -1.08 9.13 -10.40
CA GLU A 102 -2.30 9.44 -11.15
C GLU A 102 -3.15 8.24 -11.52
N ALA A 103 -2.53 7.14 -11.88
CA ALA A 103 -3.28 5.95 -12.25
C ALA A 103 -4.11 5.45 -11.07
N GLU A 104 -3.51 5.39 -9.89
CA GLU A 104 -4.20 4.95 -8.68
C GLU A 104 -5.26 5.96 -8.25
N VAL A 105 -4.98 7.25 -8.38
CA VAL A 105 -5.96 8.27 -8.04
C VAL A 105 -7.20 8.11 -8.92
N ASN A 106 -6.99 7.85 -10.21
CA ASN A 106 -8.10 7.66 -11.12
C ASN A 106 -8.90 6.41 -10.77
N GLU A 107 -8.23 5.33 -10.39
CA GLU A 107 -8.92 4.13 -9.92
C GLU A 107 -9.77 4.42 -8.69
N LEU A 108 -9.24 5.22 -7.76
CA LEU A 108 -9.95 5.54 -6.53
C LEU A 108 -11.17 6.40 -6.78
N ARG A 109 -11.17 7.17 -7.84
CA ARG A 109 -12.27 8.08 -8.15
C ARG A 109 -13.32 7.47 -9.07
N SER A 110 -13.02 6.35 -9.68
CA SER A 110 -14.00 5.68 -10.53
C SER A 110 -14.97 4.79 -9.71
#